data_679026ae6c7f323c533f74f7f69d35df
#
_entry.id   679026ae6c7f323c533f74f7f69d35df
#
_cell.length_a   1.000
_cell.length_b   1.000
_cell.length_c   1.000
_cell.angle_alpha   90.00
_cell.angle_beta   90.00
_cell.angle_gamma   90.00
#
_symmetry.space_group_name_H-M   'P 1'
#
loop_
_entity.id
_entity.type
_entity.pdbx_description
1 polymer ?
#
loop_
_entity_poly.entity_id
_entity_poly.type
_entity_poly.pdbx_seq_one_letter_code
_entity_poly.pdbx_strand_id
1 'polypeptide(L)'
;MGSLEEDELVQMVQDFIESDHSSNSPTTFITSSNHHPLHNKTQYFILQDILRSDTSSSEAKIMKYVLKHMRSKNGYEKTTILSRWLVKRMRKDGLNASLYQTSWSTSLGCPAGEYEYIEVIIEDEKNINDPMRLIVDIDFKSQFELARPTEYYKELTNSLPLIFVGRENKLSKIISLLCSAAKQSLREKGLHVPPWRTNAYMQSKWLSKCHKELNIIGNSNKVVSIMKPKKRDLGGGESELSSQLSNMSINCC
;
A
#
# COMPACT_ATOMS: atom_id res chain seq x y z
N MET A 1 -16.26 -12.87 29.03
CA MET A 1 -16.20 -11.91 27.90
C MET A 1 -14.98 -12.29 27.07
N GLY A 2 -15.11 -13.19 26.13
CA GLY A 2 -14.00 -13.74 25.34
C GLY A 2 -14.41 -14.67 24.20
N SER A 3 -15.70 -14.76 23.86
CA SER A 3 -16.16 -15.73 22.84
C SER A 3 -16.55 -15.13 21.49
N LEU A 4 -16.72 -13.81 21.39
CA LEU A 4 -17.16 -13.18 20.13
C LEU A 4 -16.03 -13.07 19.08
N GLU A 5 -14.78 -12.92 19.50
CA GLU A 5 -13.64 -12.82 18.58
C GLU A 5 -13.22 -14.17 17.99
N GLU A 6 -13.35 -15.28 18.75
CA GLU A 6 -13.05 -16.62 18.24
C GLU A 6 -14.09 -17.10 17.24
N ASP A 7 -15.37 -16.85 17.48
CA ASP A 7 -16.47 -17.22 16.59
C ASP A 7 -16.39 -16.44 15.25
N GLU A 8 -16.00 -15.15 15.30
CA GLU A 8 -15.82 -14.32 14.10
C GLU A 8 -14.62 -14.79 13.26
N LEU A 9 -13.58 -15.27 13.92
CA LEU A 9 -12.39 -15.80 13.26
C LEU A 9 -12.67 -17.16 12.62
N VAL A 10 -13.44 -18.01 13.28
CA VAL A 10 -13.90 -19.30 12.74
C VAL A 10 -14.83 -19.09 11.55
N GLN A 11 -15.77 -18.14 11.62
CA GLN A 11 -16.65 -17.77 10.50
C GLN A 11 -15.85 -17.27 9.29
N MET A 12 -14.87 -16.42 9.52
CA MET A 12 -14.00 -15.87 8.46
C MET A 12 -13.17 -16.97 7.76
N VAL A 13 -12.72 -17.96 8.50
CA VAL A 13 -12.03 -19.14 7.95
C VAL A 13 -12.98 -20.03 7.17
N GLN A 14 -14.20 -20.19 7.64
CA GLN A 14 -15.24 -21.04 7.02
C GLN A 14 -15.73 -20.42 5.71
N ASP A 15 -16.01 -19.13 5.68
CA ASP A 15 -16.38 -18.39 4.46
C ASP A 15 -15.26 -18.42 3.39
N PHE A 16 -14.00 -18.46 3.84
CA PHE A 16 -12.83 -18.59 2.95
C PHE A 16 -12.76 -19.99 2.33
N ILE A 17 -13.08 -21.04 3.08
CA ILE A 17 -13.10 -22.43 2.61
C ILE A 17 -14.27 -22.67 1.64
N GLU A 18 -15.45 -22.10 1.93
CA GLU A 18 -16.66 -22.29 1.12
C GLU A 18 -16.63 -21.50 -0.20
N SER A 19 -15.95 -20.36 -0.25
CA SER A 19 -15.81 -19.59 -1.50
C SER A 19 -14.98 -20.29 -2.59
N ASP A 20 -14.17 -21.29 -2.22
CA ASP A 20 -13.42 -22.11 -3.20
C ASP A 20 -14.24 -23.28 -3.78
N HIS A 21 -15.46 -23.57 -3.28
CA HIS A 21 -16.26 -24.71 -3.71
C HIS A 21 -17.40 -24.41 -4.68
N SER A 22 -17.59 -23.16 -5.11
CA SER A 22 -18.68 -22.76 -6.00
C SER A 22 -18.31 -22.77 -7.49
N SER A 23 -17.69 -23.86 -7.98
CA SER A 23 -17.66 -24.15 -9.41
C SER A 23 -17.34 -25.62 -9.67
N ASN A 24 -18.31 -26.49 -9.38
CA ASN A 24 -18.25 -27.90 -9.80
C ASN A 24 -19.04 -28.10 -11.10
N SER A 25 -18.33 -28.27 -12.21
CA SER A 25 -18.74 -29.11 -13.32
C SER A 25 -17.66 -30.17 -13.51
N PRO A 26 -18.02 -31.46 -13.68
CA PRO A 26 -17.05 -32.55 -13.75
C PRO A 26 -16.44 -32.62 -15.14
N THR A 27 -15.19 -32.23 -15.28
CA THR A 27 -14.45 -32.52 -16.51
C THR A 27 -13.05 -33.03 -16.14
N THR A 28 -12.87 -34.32 -16.40
CA THR A 28 -11.63 -35.07 -16.68
C THR A 28 -10.31 -34.51 -16.11
N PHE A 29 -9.73 -35.30 -15.21
CA PHE A 29 -8.33 -35.18 -14.77
C PHE A 29 -7.38 -35.25 -15.97
N ILE A 30 -6.91 -34.10 -16.43
CA ILE A 30 -5.68 -34.01 -17.18
C ILE A 30 -4.72 -33.22 -16.30
N THR A 31 -3.79 -33.93 -15.69
CA THR A 31 -2.57 -33.37 -15.10
C THR A 31 -1.75 -32.71 -16.20
N SER A 32 -2.01 -31.43 -16.46
CA SER A 32 -1.11 -30.62 -17.27
C SER A 32 -0.62 -29.44 -16.44
N SER A 33 0.47 -29.65 -15.73
CA SER A 33 1.38 -28.62 -15.22
C SER A 33 2.06 -27.90 -16.39
N ASN A 34 1.26 -27.31 -17.28
CA ASN A 34 1.74 -26.46 -18.37
C ASN A 34 1.43 -25.00 -18.02
N HIS A 35 2.07 -24.48 -16.96
CA HIS A 35 2.17 -23.04 -16.79
C HIS A 35 3.10 -22.54 -17.90
N HIS A 36 2.52 -21.85 -18.89
CA HIS A 36 3.19 -21.37 -20.08
C HIS A 36 4.39 -20.47 -19.74
N PRO A 37 5.62 -20.85 -20.10
CA PRO A 37 6.81 -20.00 -19.93
C PRO A 37 6.68 -18.65 -20.65
N LEU A 38 5.77 -18.55 -21.61
CA LEU A 38 5.43 -17.33 -22.33
C LEU A 38 4.73 -16.30 -21.44
N HIS A 39 3.77 -16.71 -20.58
CA HIS A 39 3.05 -15.78 -19.68
C HIS A 39 3.99 -15.16 -18.66
N ASN A 40 4.88 -15.94 -18.08
CA ASN A 40 5.86 -15.49 -17.11
C ASN A 40 6.83 -14.46 -17.72
N LYS A 41 7.36 -14.72 -18.91
CA LYS A 41 8.20 -13.75 -19.64
C LYS A 41 7.46 -12.45 -19.91
N THR A 42 6.17 -12.53 -20.26
CA THR A 42 5.34 -11.36 -20.52
C THR A 42 5.22 -10.46 -19.28
N GLN A 43 4.93 -11.02 -18.11
CA GLN A 43 4.82 -10.24 -16.88
C GLN A 43 6.15 -9.55 -16.50
N TYR A 44 7.27 -10.22 -16.69
CA TYR A 44 8.59 -9.63 -16.47
C TYR A 44 8.83 -8.42 -17.39
N PHE A 45 8.54 -8.53 -18.67
CA PHE A 45 8.69 -7.42 -19.62
C PHE A 45 7.72 -6.28 -19.32
N ILE A 46 6.47 -6.59 -18.94
CA ILE A 46 5.49 -5.57 -18.51
C ILE A 46 6.02 -4.81 -17.29
N LEU A 47 6.56 -5.53 -16.28
CA LEU A 47 7.14 -4.87 -15.11
C LEU A 47 8.31 -3.96 -15.48
N GLN A 48 9.23 -4.44 -16.36
CA GLN A 48 10.35 -3.63 -16.83
C GLN A 48 9.89 -2.41 -17.61
N ASP A 49 8.84 -2.56 -18.41
CA ASP A 49 8.23 -1.43 -19.12
C ASP A 49 7.62 -0.42 -18.16
N ILE A 50 6.85 -0.86 -17.17
CA ILE A 50 6.28 0.02 -16.13
C ILE A 50 7.39 0.74 -15.35
N LEU A 51 8.47 0.04 -15.00
CA LEU A 51 9.58 0.64 -14.24
C LEU A 51 10.33 1.70 -15.07
N ARG A 52 10.46 1.50 -16.37
CA ARG A 52 11.15 2.41 -17.29
C ARG A 52 10.25 3.49 -17.88
N SER A 53 8.97 3.15 -18.11
CA SER A 53 7.99 4.07 -18.67
C SER A 53 7.76 5.25 -17.73
N ASP A 54 7.49 6.40 -18.30
CA ASP A 54 7.06 7.61 -17.59
C ASP A 54 7.95 8.06 -16.42
N THR A 55 9.25 7.71 -16.45
CA THR A 55 10.18 8.31 -15.50
C THR A 55 10.34 9.80 -15.84
N SER A 56 9.54 10.62 -15.16
CA SER A 56 9.62 12.06 -15.34
C SER A 56 11.00 12.59 -14.89
N SER A 57 11.42 13.70 -15.46
CA SER A 57 12.62 14.42 -15.01
C SER A 57 12.59 14.64 -13.48
N SER A 58 11.42 14.91 -12.94
CA SER A 58 11.18 15.09 -11.51
C SER A 58 11.39 13.82 -10.70
N GLU A 59 10.88 12.66 -11.16
CA GLU A 59 11.12 11.37 -10.51
C GLU A 59 12.61 11.05 -10.47
N ALA A 60 13.31 11.22 -11.59
CA ALA A 60 14.75 10.99 -11.67
C ALA A 60 15.55 11.92 -10.73
N LYS A 61 15.16 13.19 -10.64
CA LYS A 61 15.76 14.18 -9.74
C LYS A 61 15.60 13.77 -8.27
N ILE A 62 14.37 13.40 -7.86
CA ILE A 62 14.10 12.96 -6.49
C ILE A 62 14.81 11.64 -6.18
N MET A 63 14.80 10.68 -7.09
CA MET A 63 15.53 9.42 -6.92
C MET A 63 17.04 9.66 -6.71
N LYS A 64 17.65 10.48 -7.54
CA LYS A 64 19.09 10.86 -7.40
C LYS A 64 19.36 11.49 -6.05
N TYR A 65 18.45 12.34 -5.58
CA TYR A 65 18.54 13.00 -4.28
C TYR A 65 18.49 11.98 -3.14
N VAL A 66 17.47 11.11 -3.14
CA VAL A 66 17.30 10.06 -2.14
C VAL A 66 18.53 9.15 -2.08
N LEU A 67 18.99 8.66 -3.22
CA LEU A 67 20.17 7.79 -3.31
C LEU A 67 21.46 8.48 -2.80
N LYS A 68 21.64 9.76 -3.08
CA LYS A 68 22.79 10.54 -2.57
C LYS A 68 22.81 10.53 -1.03
N HIS A 69 21.65 10.80 -0.42
CA HIS A 69 21.58 10.88 1.03
C HIS A 69 21.62 9.51 1.70
N MET A 70 20.99 8.49 1.11
CA MET A 70 21.04 7.12 1.61
C MET A 70 22.48 6.56 1.64
N ARG A 71 23.29 6.85 0.62
CA ARG A 71 24.71 6.45 0.57
C ARG A 71 25.58 7.12 1.64
N SER A 72 25.24 8.33 2.04
CA SER A 72 26.00 9.07 3.05
C SER A 72 25.73 8.63 4.48
N LYS A 73 24.73 7.78 4.69
CA LYS A 73 24.35 7.31 6.01
C LYS A 73 24.83 5.87 6.23
N ASN A 74 25.86 5.72 7.04
CA ASN A 74 26.38 4.44 7.47
C ASN A 74 25.60 3.97 8.71
N GLY A 75 24.92 2.84 8.63
CA GLY A 75 24.27 2.20 9.78
C GLY A 75 22.93 1.52 9.48
N TYR A 76 22.67 0.41 10.17
CA TYR A 76 21.38 -0.29 10.16
C TYR A 76 20.40 0.42 11.08
N GLU A 77 19.74 1.45 10.57
CA GLU A 77 18.66 2.10 11.31
C GLU A 77 17.30 1.54 10.88
N LYS A 78 16.33 1.58 11.80
CA LYS A 78 14.94 1.23 11.47
C LYS A 78 14.41 2.14 10.37
N THR A 79 13.66 1.59 9.43
CA THR A 79 13.09 2.29 8.26
C THR A 79 12.36 3.58 8.66
N THR A 80 11.59 3.55 9.76
CA THR A 80 10.86 4.72 10.27
C THR A 80 11.78 5.88 10.70
N ILE A 81 12.93 5.57 11.34
CA ILE A 81 13.92 6.58 11.73
C ILE A 81 14.57 7.18 10.48
N LEU A 82 14.89 6.32 9.53
CA LEU A 82 15.54 6.69 8.28
C LEU A 82 14.61 7.57 7.41
N SER A 83 13.32 7.24 7.32
CA SER A 83 12.32 8.04 6.63
C SER A 83 12.20 9.44 7.23
N ARG A 84 12.10 9.55 8.55
CA ARG A 84 12.04 10.84 9.26
C ARG A 84 13.30 11.69 9.06
N TRP A 85 14.46 11.06 9.11
CA TRP A 85 15.73 11.73 8.83
C TRP A 85 15.79 12.24 7.39
N LEU A 86 15.41 11.40 6.42
CA LEU A 86 15.41 11.73 5.00
C LEU A 86 14.49 12.92 4.70
N VAL A 87 13.26 12.93 5.25
CA VAL A 87 12.33 14.06 5.08
C VAL A 87 12.92 15.34 5.66
N LYS A 88 13.53 15.31 6.85
CA LYS A 88 14.21 16.49 7.42
C LYS A 88 15.31 17.01 6.49
N ARG A 89 16.03 16.10 5.84
CA ARG A 89 17.10 16.47 4.90
C ARG A 89 16.52 17.06 3.62
N MET A 90 15.48 16.44 3.07
CA MET A 90 14.80 16.95 1.87
C MET A 90 14.24 18.35 2.08
N ARG A 91 13.60 18.59 3.23
CA ARG A 91 13.08 19.93 3.60
C ARG A 91 14.18 20.98 3.74
N LYS A 92 15.34 20.62 4.31
CA LYS A 92 16.50 21.53 4.39
C LYS A 92 17.04 21.93 3.01
N ASP A 93 16.91 21.03 2.03
CA ASP A 93 17.36 21.28 0.67
C ASP A 93 16.25 21.89 -0.21
N GLY A 94 15.17 22.38 0.41
CA GLY A 94 14.09 23.12 -0.25
C GLY A 94 13.04 22.27 -0.93
N LEU A 95 13.01 20.95 -0.68
CA LEU A 95 11.97 20.07 -1.21
C LEU A 95 10.74 20.07 -0.31
N ASN A 96 9.55 20.12 -0.91
CA ASN A 96 8.28 19.97 -0.19
C ASN A 96 8.01 18.48 0.06
N ALA A 97 8.63 17.95 1.12
CA ALA A 97 8.56 16.55 1.49
C ALA A 97 7.89 16.37 2.86
N SER A 98 7.02 15.37 2.97
CA SER A 98 6.30 15.04 4.18
C SER A 98 6.28 13.54 4.44
N LEU A 99 6.25 13.14 5.70
CA LEU A 99 6.04 11.75 6.09
C LEU A 99 4.53 11.54 6.29
N TYR A 100 3.97 10.60 5.57
CA TYR A 100 2.56 10.21 5.67
C TYR A 100 2.41 8.84 6.30
N GLN A 101 1.37 8.67 7.08
CA GLN A 101 0.90 7.39 7.57
C GLN A 101 -0.50 7.17 7.03
N THR A 102 -0.68 6.09 6.27
CA THR A 102 -1.99 5.55 5.92
C THR A 102 -2.47 4.60 6.99
N SER A 103 -3.78 4.49 7.12
CA SER A 103 -4.44 3.49 7.96
C SER A 103 -5.68 2.96 7.25
N TRP A 104 -6.04 1.73 7.52
CA TRP A 104 -7.27 1.11 7.02
C TRP A 104 -7.84 0.17 8.06
N SER A 105 -9.17 0.14 8.15
CA SER A 105 -9.90 -0.74 9.05
C SER A 105 -10.10 -2.12 8.43
N THR A 106 -10.38 -3.10 9.27
CA THR A 106 -10.77 -4.44 8.82
C THR A 106 -12.01 -4.36 7.93
N SER A 107 -11.93 -4.98 6.77
CA SER A 107 -13.05 -5.20 5.87
C SER A 107 -13.01 -6.64 5.35
N LEU A 108 -14.06 -7.08 4.66
CA LEU A 108 -14.16 -8.45 4.17
C LEU A 108 -12.89 -8.88 3.40
N GLY A 109 -12.11 -9.81 3.97
CA GLY A 109 -10.86 -10.31 3.38
C GLY A 109 -9.66 -9.37 3.44
N CYS A 110 -9.75 -8.23 4.16
CA CYS A 110 -8.65 -7.28 4.33
C CYS A 110 -8.49 -6.92 5.82
N PRO A 111 -7.47 -7.44 6.52
CA PRO A 111 -7.21 -7.08 7.91
C PRO A 111 -6.81 -5.60 8.03
N ALA A 112 -7.08 -5.00 9.20
CA ALA A 112 -6.64 -3.65 9.49
C ALA A 112 -5.11 -3.52 9.44
N GLY A 113 -4.63 -2.33 9.16
CA GLY A 113 -3.20 -2.05 9.14
C GLY A 113 -2.89 -0.57 9.01
N GLU A 114 -1.60 -0.29 9.10
CA GLU A 114 -1.04 1.04 8.88
C GLU A 114 0.28 0.94 8.14
N TYR A 115 0.65 2.00 7.43
CA TYR A 115 1.92 2.06 6.70
C TYR A 115 2.45 3.48 6.61
N GLU A 116 3.78 3.65 6.72
CA GLU A 116 4.43 4.95 6.59
C GLU A 116 5.21 5.05 5.28
N TYR A 117 5.05 6.16 4.58
CA TYR A 117 5.81 6.47 3.37
C TYR A 117 6.07 7.98 3.26
N ILE A 118 6.98 8.38 2.39
CA ILE A 118 7.30 9.78 2.13
C ILE A 118 6.54 10.25 0.90
N GLU A 119 5.95 11.43 0.98
CA GLU A 119 5.36 12.14 -0.14
C GLU A 119 6.18 13.38 -0.45
N VAL A 120 6.41 13.61 -1.73
CA VAL A 120 7.07 14.82 -2.24
C VAL A 120 6.16 15.51 -3.22
N ILE A 121 5.85 16.77 -2.94
CA ILE A 121 5.04 17.62 -3.82
C ILE A 121 5.99 18.46 -4.65
N ILE A 122 5.81 18.41 -5.97
CA ILE A 122 6.57 19.20 -6.93
C ILE A 122 5.61 20.16 -7.60
N GLU A 123 5.85 21.44 -7.40
CA GLU A 123 5.13 22.50 -8.10
C GLU A 123 5.69 22.59 -9.53
N ASP A 124 4.82 22.45 -10.51
CA ASP A 124 5.15 22.67 -11.92
C ASP A 124 4.79 24.12 -12.26
N GLU A 125 5.78 24.92 -12.65
CA GLU A 125 5.58 26.32 -13.07
C GLU A 125 4.57 26.46 -14.22
N LYS A 126 4.32 25.37 -14.97
CA LYS A 126 3.38 25.32 -16.09
C LYS A 126 1.95 24.92 -15.67
N ASN A 127 1.79 24.25 -14.50
CA ASN A 127 0.52 23.76 -13.98
C ASN A 127 0.39 24.05 -12.49
N ILE A 128 0.21 25.31 -12.14
CA ILE A 128 0.09 25.76 -10.74
C ILE A 128 -1.13 25.10 -10.03
N ASN A 129 -2.14 24.66 -10.79
CA ASN A 129 -3.38 24.10 -10.25
C ASN A 129 -3.34 22.57 -10.01
N ASP A 130 -2.31 21.86 -10.44
CA ASP A 130 -2.21 20.41 -10.27
C ASP A 130 -0.76 20.02 -9.90
N PRO A 131 -0.39 20.16 -8.61
CA PRO A 131 0.94 19.82 -8.14
C PRO A 131 1.19 18.32 -8.29
N MET A 132 2.34 17.96 -8.80
CA MET A 132 2.74 16.56 -8.97
C MET A 132 3.09 15.94 -7.62
N ARG A 133 2.31 14.94 -7.21
CA ARG A 133 2.60 14.12 -6.03
C ARG A 133 3.46 12.92 -6.40
N LEU A 134 4.59 12.77 -5.71
CA LEU A 134 5.46 11.60 -5.82
C LEU A 134 5.50 10.85 -4.50
N ILE A 135 5.30 9.54 -4.58
CA ILE A 135 5.45 8.60 -3.48
C ILE A 135 6.90 8.13 -3.47
N VAL A 136 7.54 8.22 -2.31
CA VAL A 136 8.89 7.72 -2.06
C VAL A 136 8.83 6.68 -0.96
N ASP A 137 9.22 5.45 -1.29
CA ASP A 137 9.30 4.34 -0.34
C ASP A 137 10.73 3.79 -0.33
N ILE A 138 11.38 3.82 0.82
CA ILE A 138 12.78 3.40 0.99
C ILE A 138 12.93 1.92 1.32
N ASP A 139 11.83 1.21 1.52
CA ASP A 139 11.78 -0.23 1.81
C ASP A 139 10.81 -0.96 0.88
N PHE A 140 10.72 -0.48 -0.36
CA PHE A 140 9.71 -0.90 -1.32
C PHE A 140 9.79 -2.38 -1.70
N LYS A 141 10.98 -2.87 -2.05
CA LYS A 141 11.17 -4.25 -2.50
C LYS A 141 10.74 -5.26 -1.44
N SER A 142 11.06 -5.02 -0.16
CA SER A 142 10.75 -5.93 0.94
C SER A 142 9.25 -6.19 1.11
N GLN A 143 8.41 -5.21 0.68
CA GLN A 143 6.97 -5.32 0.77
C GLN A 143 6.39 -6.44 -0.10
N PHE A 144 7.14 -6.93 -1.09
CA PHE A 144 6.71 -7.97 -2.03
C PHE A 144 7.38 -9.32 -1.79
N GLU A 145 8.26 -9.44 -0.80
CA GLU A 145 8.95 -10.71 -0.52
C GLU A 145 7.99 -11.78 0.01
N LEU A 146 8.19 -13.01 -0.46
CA LEU A 146 7.49 -14.21 0.01
C LEU A 146 8.48 -15.16 0.66
N ALA A 147 8.01 -15.90 1.68
CA ALA A 147 8.87 -16.88 2.39
C ALA A 147 9.27 -18.06 1.50
N ARG A 148 8.39 -18.51 0.60
CA ARG A 148 8.59 -19.67 -0.29
C ARG A 148 8.14 -19.33 -1.71
N PRO A 149 8.84 -18.41 -2.41
CA PRO A 149 8.47 -18.04 -3.77
C PRO A 149 8.83 -19.13 -4.77
N THR A 150 8.18 -19.13 -5.93
CA THR A 150 8.69 -19.80 -7.13
C THR A 150 9.92 -19.04 -7.64
N GLU A 151 10.79 -19.71 -8.42
CA GLU A 151 11.96 -19.05 -9.01
C GLU A 151 11.53 -17.86 -9.89
N TYR A 152 10.47 -18.02 -10.66
CA TYR A 152 9.91 -16.93 -11.46
C TYR A 152 9.52 -15.69 -10.61
N TYR A 153 8.78 -15.89 -9.52
CA TYR A 153 8.40 -14.78 -8.64
C TYR A 153 9.61 -14.12 -7.98
N LYS A 154 10.61 -14.92 -7.63
CA LYS A 154 11.88 -14.45 -7.07
C LYS A 154 12.65 -13.58 -8.08
N GLU A 155 12.73 -14.00 -9.34
CA GLU A 155 13.32 -13.19 -10.42
C GLU A 155 12.56 -11.88 -10.62
N LEU A 156 11.22 -11.94 -10.63
CA LEU A 156 10.37 -10.78 -10.77
C LEU A 156 10.58 -9.77 -9.63
N THR A 157 10.60 -10.23 -8.38
CA THR A 157 10.85 -9.37 -7.21
C THR A 157 12.29 -8.88 -7.14
N ASN A 158 13.25 -9.66 -7.63
CA ASN A 158 14.65 -9.24 -7.70
C ASN A 158 14.87 -8.09 -8.69
N SER A 159 14.00 -7.95 -9.68
CA SER A 159 14.05 -6.83 -10.62
C SER A 159 13.49 -5.51 -10.06
N LEU A 160 12.84 -5.56 -8.89
CA LEU A 160 12.32 -4.36 -8.24
C LEU A 160 13.45 -3.48 -7.67
N PRO A 161 13.30 -2.16 -7.72
CA PRO A 161 14.19 -1.26 -7.01
C PRO A 161 14.01 -1.40 -5.49
N LEU A 162 15.08 -1.25 -4.74
CA LEU A 162 15.01 -1.19 -3.27
C LEU A 162 14.20 0.01 -2.80
N ILE A 163 14.36 1.12 -3.48
CA ILE A 163 13.70 2.40 -3.22
C ILE A 163 12.80 2.71 -4.40
N PHE A 164 11.55 3.01 -4.12
CA PHE A 164 10.58 3.45 -5.13
C PHE A 164 10.44 4.97 -5.08
N VAL A 165 10.44 5.60 -6.25
CA VAL A 165 10.02 6.98 -6.46
C VAL A 165 9.14 7.01 -7.69
N GLY A 166 7.91 7.46 -7.53
CA GLY A 166 6.99 7.52 -8.66
C GLY A 166 5.59 7.97 -8.28
N ARG A 167 4.77 8.13 -9.31
CA ARG A 167 3.37 8.52 -9.16
C ARG A 167 2.51 7.34 -8.73
N GLU A 168 1.33 7.66 -8.19
CA GLU A 168 0.31 6.71 -7.77
C GLU A 168 -0.06 5.69 -8.87
N ASN A 169 -0.28 6.17 -10.11
CA ASN A 169 -0.65 5.29 -11.23
C ASN A 169 0.42 4.24 -11.55
N LYS A 170 1.70 4.63 -11.50
CA LYS A 170 2.83 3.70 -11.68
C LYS A 170 2.87 2.68 -10.56
N LEU A 171 2.74 3.12 -9.33
CA LEU A 171 2.70 2.27 -8.14
C LEU A 171 1.56 1.27 -8.20
N SER A 172 0.34 1.70 -8.51
CA SER A 172 -0.84 0.85 -8.61
C SER A 172 -0.68 -0.27 -9.64
N LYS A 173 -0.09 0.04 -10.81
CA LYS A 173 0.21 -0.96 -11.86
C LYS A 173 1.21 -2.01 -11.36
N ILE A 174 2.28 -1.58 -10.68
CA ILE A 174 3.30 -2.49 -10.10
C ILE A 174 2.66 -3.40 -9.06
N ILE A 175 1.86 -2.85 -8.13
CA ILE A 175 1.18 -3.61 -7.09
C ILE A 175 0.27 -4.68 -7.72
N SER A 176 -0.57 -4.30 -8.68
CA SER A 176 -1.51 -5.22 -9.32
C SER A 176 -0.81 -6.39 -10.02
N LEU A 177 0.29 -6.10 -10.73
CA LEU A 177 1.08 -7.12 -11.39
C LEU A 177 1.73 -8.07 -10.38
N LEU A 178 2.37 -7.53 -9.34
CA LEU A 178 3.08 -8.33 -8.34
C LEU A 178 2.13 -9.14 -7.45
N CYS A 179 0.97 -8.60 -7.09
CA CYS A 179 -0.03 -9.37 -6.34
C CYS A 179 -0.60 -10.54 -7.17
N SER A 180 -0.81 -10.35 -8.48
CA SER A 180 -1.20 -11.43 -9.37
C SER A 180 -0.12 -12.51 -9.45
N ALA A 181 1.14 -12.12 -9.64
CA ALA A 181 2.27 -13.05 -9.66
C ALA A 181 2.48 -13.76 -8.30
N ALA A 182 2.32 -13.05 -7.19
CA ALA A 182 2.38 -13.61 -5.83
C ALA A 182 1.30 -14.68 -5.61
N LYS A 183 0.06 -14.37 -6.00
CA LYS A 183 -1.06 -15.32 -5.94
C LYS A 183 -0.75 -16.60 -6.72
N GLN A 184 -0.22 -16.46 -7.93
CA GLN A 184 0.19 -17.61 -8.74
C GLN A 184 1.30 -18.39 -8.07
N SER A 185 2.37 -17.72 -7.62
CA SER A 185 3.53 -18.34 -6.96
C SER A 185 3.13 -19.13 -5.71
N LEU A 186 2.24 -18.57 -4.86
CA LEU A 186 1.75 -19.24 -3.67
C LEU A 186 0.93 -20.50 -4.02
N ARG A 187 0.04 -20.42 -5.01
CA ARG A 187 -0.75 -21.56 -5.49
C ARG A 187 0.12 -22.68 -6.04
N GLU A 188 1.13 -22.38 -6.85
CA GLU A 188 2.09 -23.34 -7.39
C GLU A 188 2.87 -24.07 -6.29
N LYS A 189 3.07 -23.42 -5.13
CA LYS A 189 3.69 -23.99 -3.94
C LYS A 189 2.69 -24.70 -3.00
N GLY A 190 1.40 -24.81 -3.41
CA GLY A 190 0.35 -25.38 -2.57
C GLY A 190 0.02 -24.54 -1.32
N LEU A 191 0.27 -23.24 -1.38
CA LEU A 191 0.05 -22.31 -0.27
C LEU A 191 -1.17 -21.43 -0.51
N HIS A 192 -1.92 -21.13 0.54
CA HIS A 192 -2.98 -20.15 0.49
C HIS A 192 -2.43 -18.73 0.31
N VAL A 193 -3.22 -17.87 -0.35
CA VAL A 193 -2.90 -16.45 -0.48
C VAL A 193 -3.33 -15.74 0.80
N PRO A 194 -2.40 -15.27 1.63
CA PRO A 194 -2.79 -14.60 2.85
C PRO A 194 -3.40 -13.22 2.54
N PRO A 195 -4.34 -12.74 3.39
CA PRO A 195 -5.03 -11.46 3.18
C PRO A 195 -4.11 -10.27 2.91
N TRP A 196 -2.97 -10.22 3.61
CA TRP A 196 -1.97 -9.15 3.46
C TRP A 196 -1.14 -9.23 2.16
N ARG A 197 -1.41 -10.20 1.28
CA ARG A 197 -0.84 -10.31 -0.07
C ARG A 197 -1.88 -10.09 -1.16
N THR A 198 -3.09 -9.71 -0.79
CA THR A 198 -4.12 -9.31 -1.75
C THR A 198 -3.83 -7.93 -2.33
N ASN A 199 -4.35 -7.69 -3.53
CA ASN A 199 -4.18 -6.39 -4.19
C ASN A 199 -4.77 -5.24 -3.36
N ALA A 200 -5.96 -5.45 -2.77
CA ALA A 200 -6.60 -4.44 -1.93
C ALA A 200 -5.74 -4.06 -0.73
N TYR A 201 -5.25 -5.04 0.02
CA TYR A 201 -4.37 -4.79 1.16
C TYR A 201 -3.08 -4.07 0.77
N MET A 202 -2.42 -4.53 -0.29
CA MET A 202 -1.16 -3.94 -0.74
C MET A 202 -1.35 -2.50 -1.25
N GLN A 203 -2.45 -2.21 -1.93
CA GLN A 203 -2.78 -0.85 -2.33
C GLN A 203 -3.06 0.06 -1.14
N SER A 204 -3.73 -0.46 -0.09
CA SER A 204 -4.05 0.33 1.12
C SER A 204 -2.81 0.92 1.79
N LYS A 205 -1.63 0.31 1.66
CA LYS A 205 -0.38 0.83 2.22
C LYS A 205 -0.05 2.24 1.76
N TRP A 206 -0.30 2.57 0.50
CA TRP A 206 0.08 3.87 -0.08
C TRP A 206 -1.14 4.68 -0.57
N LEU A 207 -2.26 4.00 -0.85
CA LEU A 207 -3.39 4.57 -1.56
C LEU A 207 -4.67 4.64 -0.70
N SER A 208 -4.58 4.33 0.60
CA SER A 208 -5.72 4.49 1.51
C SER A 208 -6.17 5.94 1.56
N LYS A 209 -7.48 6.17 1.54
CA LYS A 209 -8.07 7.49 1.70
C LYS A 209 -7.83 8.07 3.11
N CYS A 210 -7.70 7.19 4.11
CA CYS A 210 -7.33 7.57 5.46
C CYS A 210 -5.81 7.69 5.56
N HIS A 211 -5.30 8.90 5.39
CA HIS A 211 -3.90 9.21 5.56
C HIS A 211 -3.73 10.50 6.38
N LYS A 212 -2.66 10.56 7.15
CA LYS A 212 -2.30 11.72 7.96
C LYS A 212 -0.83 12.06 7.78
N GLU A 213 -0.52 13.33 7.74
CA GLU A 213 0.87 13.80 7.79
C GLU A 213 1.40 13.64 9.23
N LEU A 214 2.58 13.04 9.34
CA LEU A 214 3.27 12.90 10.63
C LEU A 214 4.16 14.10 10.91
N ASN A 215 3.96 14.73 12.06
CA ASN A 215 4.81 15.83 12.51
C ASN A 215 6.23 15.35 12.81
N ILE A 216 7.21 15.87 12.08
CA ILE A 216 8.64 15.52 12.23
C ILE A 216 9.36 16.51 13.14
N ILE A 217 8.70 17.55 13.62
CA ILE A 217 9.26 18.60 14.46
C ILE A 217 9.36 18.10 15.90
N GLY A 218 10.59 17.84 16.36
CA GLY A 218 10.97 17.76 17.80
C GLY A 218 10.29 16.67 18.62
N ASN A 219 11.06 16.00 19.47
CA ASN A 219 10.57 15.15 20.55
C ASN A 219 9.50 15.88 21.39
N SER A 220 8.25 15.70 21.06
CA SER A 220 7.12 16.01 21.92
C SER A 220 5.93 15.19 21.42
N ASN A 221 5.53 14.22 22.21
CA ASN A 221 4.27 13.49 22.08
C ASN A 221 3.11 14.49 22.19
N LYS A 222 2.72 15.10 21.08
CA LYS A 222 1.47 15.86 20.99
C LYS A 222 0.74 15.38 19.74
N VAL A 223 -0.17 14.46 19.96
CA VAL A 223 -1.22 14.12 19.03
C VAL A 223 -2.01 15.41 18.78
N VAL A 224 -1.84 16.01 17.62
CA VAL A 224 -2.71 17.12 17.21
C VAL A 224 -4.03 16.50 16.76
N SER A 225 -5.01 16.60 17.64
CA SER A 225 -6.40 16.28 17.37
C SER A 225 -6.88 17.13 16.19
N ILE A 226 -7.34 16.46 15.13
CA ILE A 226 -7.91 17.09 13.95
C ILE A 226 -9.14 17.90 14.36
N MET A 227 -9.20 19.15 13.97
CA MET A 227 -10.32 20.07 14.20
C MET A 227 -11.62 19.45 13.70
N LYS A 228 -12.56 19.24 14.61
CA LYS A 228 -13.98 18.97 14.28
C LYS A 228 -14.54 20.21 13.58
N PRO A 229 -15.30 20.05 12.49
CA PRO A 229 -16.00 21.18 11.88
C PRO A 229 -17.04 21.73 12.85
N LYS A 230 -17.00 23.04 13.05
CA LYS A 230 -17.95 23.81 13.89
C LYS A 230 -19.37 23.58 13.37
N LYS A 231 -20.23 22.93 14.17
CA LYS A 231 -21.68 22.88 13.92
C LYS A 231 -22.22 24.31 13.98
N ARG A 232 -22.85 24.75 12.93
CA ARG A 232 -23.73 25.93 12.99
C ARG A 232 -25.06 25.48 13.59
N ASP A 233 -25.43 26.03 14.72
CA ASP A 233 -26.76 25.92 15.29
C ASP A 233 -27.78 26.54 14.33
N LEU A 234 -28.68 25.72 13.82
CA LEU A 234 -29.98 26.16 13.31
C LEU A 234 -31.00 25.25 14.00
N GLY A 235 -31.78 25.86 14.85
CA GLY A 235 -32.82 25.22 15.65
C GLY A 235 -33.98 24.72 14.78
N GLY A 236 -34.61 23.66 15.26
CA GLY A 236 -35.97 23.27 14.79
C GLY A 236 -36.18 21.77 14.77
N GLY A 237 -36.97 21.25 15.71
CA GLY A 237 -37.94 20.13 15.54
C GLY A 237 -37.41 18.72 15.63
N GLU A 238 -37.55 18.16 16.80
CA GLU A 238 -37.32 16.74 17.11
C GLU A 238 -38.39 15.84 16.50
N SER A 239 -37.97 14.76 15.81
CA SER A 239 -38.75 13.54 15.72
C SER A 239 -37.87 12.34 16.08
N GLU A 240 -38.35 11.53 17.04
CA GLU A 240 -37.62 10.43 17.67
C GLU A 240 -37.14 9.30 16.73
N LEU A 241 -37.49 9.31 15.47
CA LEU A 241 -37.08 8.33 14.47
C LEU A 241 -35.73 8.63 13.80
N SER A 242 -35.18 9.84 13.99
CA SER A 242 -33.87 10.22 13.42
C SER A 242 -32.66 9.78 14.23
N SER A 243 -32.85 9.39 15.51
CA SER A 243 -31.73 9.07 16.40
C SER A 243 -31.11 7.67 16.17
N GLN A 244 -31.87 6.74 15.56
CA GLN A 244 -31.38 5.38 15.33
C GLN A 244 -30.55 5.22 14.05
N LEU A 245 -30.64 6.12 13.08
CA LEU A 245 -29.84 6.09 11.86
C LEU A 245 -28.55 6.89 11.93
N SER A 246 -28.39 7.73 12.97
CA SER A 246 -27.18 8.53 13.17
C SER A 246 -25.99 7.74 13.74
N ASN A 247 -26.22 6.51 14.25
CA ASN A 247 -25.18 5.67 14.82
C ASN A 247 -24.52 4.71 13.79
N MET A 248 -24.94 4.75 12.53
CA MET A 248 -24.26 4.09 11.43
C MET A 248 -23.38 5.06 10.62
N SER A 249 -22.81 6.04 11.26
CA SER A 249 -21.71 6.80 10.69
C SER A 249 -20.48 5.89 10.67
N ILE A 250 -20.20 5.34 9.51
CA ILE A 250 -18.98 4.62 9.19
C ILE A 250 -17.83 5.59 9.50
N ASN A 251 -17.19 5.40 10.64
CA ASN A 251 -15.93 6.06 10.96
C ASN A 251 -14.87 5.55 9.99
N CYS A 252 -14.76 6.15 8.82
CA CYS A 252 -13.56 6.13 8.01
C CYS A 252 -12.53 7.08 8.65
N CYS A 253 -11.80 6.59 9.61
CA CYS A 253 -10.44 6.99 10.01
C CYS A 253 -9.86 5.91 10.91
#